data_6fc8b566c774a524b329ffb18bcdb2e3
#
_entry.id   6fc8b566c774a524b329ffb18bcdb2e3
#
_cell.length_a   1.000
_cell.length_b   1.000
_cell.length_c   1.000
_cell.angle_alpha   90.00
_cell.angle_beta   90.00
_cell.angle_gamma   90.00
#
_symmetry.space_group_name_H-M   'P 1'
#
loop_
_entity.id
_entity.type
_entity.pdbx_description
1 polymer ?
#
loop_
_entity_poly.entity_id
_entity_poly.type
_entity_poly.pdbx_seq_one_letter_code
_entity_poly.pdbx_strand_id
1 'polypeptide(L)'
;FAHKLPDYGYLIINGEIENIDYIVDGLKAEYATFGLENDSYDYCAKNIGYDAFGHAHFDYYYKGEFIDHIQLNVNGEHNVKNALAAIAAAKRIGIDVDTMKKGLLGFTGAKRRFELKGTCNDFTVVDDYAHHPTEIRATLESAKNYPHNELWCVFQPHTYSRTIAFLDDFAKALSLCDHVIVTDIYAAREKDTGIVSSKDIVDRMADYDVDVHYIKEFDDIEKFILKNCKKNDLLITM
;
A
#
# COMPACT_ATOMS: atom_id res chain seq x y z
N PHE A 1 -15.39 -12.00 13.41
CA PHE A 1 -14.31 -12.92 12.95
C PHE A 1 -13.49 -13.41 14.15
N ALA A 2 -12.95 -12.52 15.01
CA ALA A 2 -12.09 -12.86 16.15
C ALA A 2 -12.72 -13.91 17.08
N HIS A 3 -14.00 -13.75 17.43
CA HIS A 3 -14.77 -14.67 18.30
C HIS A 3 -15.05 -16.07 17.70
N LYS A 4 -14.61 -16.33 16.45
CA LYS A 4 -14.62 -17.67 15.87
C LYS A 4 -13.34 -18.46 16.17
N LEU A 5 -12.35 -17.84 16.79
CA LEU A 5 -11.14 -18.54 17.22
C LEU A 5 -11.47 -19.50 18.37
N PRO A 6 -10.92 -20.71 18.36
CA PRO A 6 -11.03 -21.61 19.51
C PRO A 6 -10.27 -21.04 20.72
N ASP A 7 -10.63 -21.47 21.91
CA ASP A 7 -10.05 -20.98 23.17
C ASP A 7 -8.51 -21.14 23.22
N TYR A 8 -7.96 -22.13 22.51
CA TYR A 8 -6.52 -22.36 22.38
C TYR A 8 -5.88 -21.59 21.19
N GLY A 9 -6.66 -20.80 20.47
CA GLY A 9 -6.17 -19.98 19.37
C GLY A 9 -5.34 -18.81 19.86
N TYR A 10 -4.71 -18.12 18.90
CA TYR A 10 -3.95 -16.89 19.17
C TYR A 10 -4.27 -15.86 18.09
N LEU A 11 -4.69 -14.67 18.51
CA LEU A 11 -4.99 -13.56 17.61
C LEU A 11 -3.81 -12.58 17.58
N ILE A 12 -3.32 -12.26 16.40
CA ILE A 12 -2.41 -11.14 16.19
C ILE A 12 -3.22 -10.06 15.48
N ILE A 13 -3.35 -8.91 16.12
CA ILE A 13 -4.24 -7.86 15.65
C ILE A 13 -3.53 -6.50 15.61
N ASN A 14 -3.79 -5.73 14.56
CA ASN A 14 -3.33 -4.35 14.48
C ASN A 14 -4.00 -3.53 15.60
N GLY A 15 -3.19 -2.98 16.51
CA GLY A 15 -3.66 -2.18 17.65
C GLY A 15 -4.17 -0.79 17.27
N GLU A 16 -3.92 -0.34 16.04
CA GLU A 16 -4.37 0.95 15.53
C GLU A 16 -5.81 0.92 14.97
N ILE A 17 -6.46 -0.25 14.96
CA ILE A 17 -7.85 -0.38 14.50
C ILE A 17 -8.77 0.35 15.47
N GLU A 18 -9.64 1.20 14.94
CA GLU A 18 -10.70 1.83 15.72
C GLU A 18 -11.55 0.76 16.41
N ASN A 19 -11.90 1.03 17.69
CA ASN A 19 -12.71 0.14 18.51
C ASN A 19 -12.12 -1.27 18.72
N ILE A 20 -10.78 -1.40 18.78
CA ILE A 20 -10.11 -2.68 19.04
C ILE A 20 -10.66 -3.35 20.30
N ASP A 21 -10.95 -2.58 21.35
CA ASP A 21 -11.49 -3.08 22.62
C ASP A 21 -12.81 -3.85 22.38
N TYR A 22 -13.68 -3.37 21.47
CA TYR A 22 -14.90 -4.07 21.12
C TYR A 22 -14.64 -5.40 20.39
N ILE A 23 -13.54 -5.48 19.63
CA ILE A 23 -13.16 -6.70 18.89
C ILE A 23 -12.63 -7.77 19.84
N VAL A 24 -11.88 -7.37 20.88
CA VAL A 24 -11.23 -8.30 21.81
C VAL A 24 -12.04 -8.53 23.10
N ASP A 25 -13.05 -7.72 23.38
CA ASP A 25 -13.92 -7.89 24.54
C ASP A 25 -14.60 -9.27 24.51
N GLY A 26 -14.48 -10.03 25.60
CA GLY A 26 -14.99 -11.40 25.72
C GLY A 26 -14.29 -12.44 24.84
N LEU A 27 -13.17 -12.11 24.18
CA LEU A 27 -12.36 -13.10 23.46
C LEU A 27 -11.72 -14.08 24.44
N LYS A 28 -11.95 -15.37 24.23
CA LYS A 28 -11.35 -16.41 25.08
C LYS A 28 -9.93 -16.80 24.65
N ALA A 29 -9.62 -16.64 23.36
CA ALA A 29 -8.30 -16.87 22.83
C ALA A 29 -7.32 -15.79 23.32
N GLU A 30 -6.06 -16.16 23.53
CA GLU A 30 -5.00 -15.17 23.75
C GLU A 30 -4.84 -14.26 22.54
N TYR A 31 -4.44 -13.02 22.74
CA TYR A 31 -4.12 -12.12 21.64
C TYR A 31 -2.87 -11.28 21.91
N ALA A 32 -2.31 -10.75 20.87
CA ALA A 32 -1.27 -9.73 20.91
C ALA A 32 -1.54 -8.64 19.90
N THR A 33 -1.18 -7.43 20.26
CA THR A 33 -1.31 -6.23 19.45
C THR A 33 -0.01 -5.87 18.76
N PHE A 34 -0.09 -5.30 17.57
CA PHE A 34 1.05 -4.67 16.92
C PHE A 34 0.68 -3.28 16.37
N GLY A 35 1.65 -2.40 16.30
CA GLY A 35 1.45 -1.05 15.78
C GLY A 35 2.72 -0.21 15.80
N LEU A 36 2.58 1.08 15.47
CA LEU A 36 3.71 1.99 15.31
C LEU A 36 3.77 3.01 16.46
N GLU A 37 5.00 3.40 16.83
CA GLU A 37 5.33 4.54 17.70
C GLU A 37 4.60 4.59 19.07
N ASN A 38 3.97 3.50 19.52
CA ASN A 38 3.20 3.46 20.76
C ASN A 38 3.56 2.23 21.62
N ASP A 39 4.05 2.47 22.84
CA ASP A 39 4.48 1.44 23.78
C ASP A 39 3.36 0.58 24.37
N SER A 40 2.11 0.92 24.12
CA SER A 40 0.96 0.10 24.55
C SER A 40 0.79 -1.17 23.70
N TYR A 41 1.40 -1.25 22.53
CA TYR A 41 1.37 -2.45 21.70
C TYR A 41 2.40 -3.48 22.13
N ASP A 42 2.04 -4.77 22.08
CA ASP A 42 2.97 -5.86 22.40
C ASP A 42 4.17 -5.89 21.43
N TYR A 43 3.92 -5.63 20.14
CA TYR A 43 4.94 -5.55 19.09
C TYR A 43 4.91 -4.15 18.49
N CYS A 44 5.98 -3.39 18.65
CA CYS A 44 6.02 -2.00 18.21
C CYS A 44 7.23 -1.75 17.30
N ALA A 45 7.02 -0.96 16.24
CA ALA A 45 8.10 -0.39 15.45
C ALA A 45 8.25 1.09 15.80
N LYS A 46 9.49 1.53 16.03
CA LYS A 46 9.84 2.93 16.26
C LYS A 46 11.01 3.34 15.38
N ASN A 47 11.26 4.65 15.30
CA ASN A 47 12.36 5.20 14.53
C ASN A 47 12.36 4.69 13.08
N ILE A 48 11.17 4.71 12.46
CA ILE A 48 10.99 4.25 11.08
C ILE A 48 11.73 5.19 10.13
N GLY A 49 12.58 4.62 9.29
CA GLY A 49 13.31 5.34 8.25
C GLY A 49 13.29 4.56 6.93
N TYR A 50 13.85 5.19 5.90
CA TYR A 50 13.88 4.60 4.57
C TYR A 50 15.29 4.74 3.98
N ASP A 51 15.75 3.71 3.30
CA ASP A 51 17.03 3.76 2.57
C ASP A 51 16.89 4.53 1.23
N ALA A 52 17.99 4.60 0.47
CA ALA A 52 18.02 5.30 -0.82
C ALA A 52 17.10 4.67 -1.89
N PHE A 53 16.55 3.50 -1.66
CA PHE A 53 15.61 2.79 -2.54
C PHE A 53 14.18 2.83 -2.00
N GLY A 54 13.95 3.52 -0.86
CA GLY A 54 12.66 3.60 -0.19
C GLY A 54 12.32 2.37 0.65
N HIS A 55 13.26 1.43 0.85
CA HIS A 55 13.01 0.28 1.71
C HIS A 55 13.01 0.70 3.17
N ALA A 56 12.01 0.23 3.91
CA ALA A 56 11.83 0.61 5.29
C ALA A 56 12.82 -0.08 6.23
N HIS A 57 13.24 0.63 7.25
CA HIS A 57 13.92 0.07 8.42
C HIS A 57 13.34 0.66 9.70
N PHE A 58 13.43 -0.07 10.82
CA PHE A 58 12.86 0.37 12.07
C PHE A 58 13.50 -0.35 13.27
N ASP A 59 13.34 0.24 14.45
CA ASP A 59 13.65 -0.38 15.71
C ASP A 59 12.46 -1.21 16.19
N TYR A 60 12.69 -2.51 16.39
CA TYR A 60 11.68 -3.44 16.89
C TYR A 60 11.68 -3.50 18.39
N TYR A 61 10.52 -3.27 18.98
CA TYR A 61 10.27 -3.39 20.42
C TYR A 61 9.26 -4.52 20.71
N TYR A 62 9.47 -5.24 21.79
CA TYR A 62 8.51 -6.20 22.33
C TYR A 62 8.17 -5.85 23.77
N LYS A 63 6.90 -5.54 24.04
CA LYS A 63 6.40 -5.12 25.38
C LYS A 63 7.21 -3.98 25.98
N GLY A 64 7.54 -2.98 25.18
CA GLY A 64 8.29 -1.81 25.58
C GLY A 64 9.81 -1.97 25.63
N GLU A 65 10.35 -3.18 25.47
CA GLU A 65 11.80 -3.44 25.46
C GLU A 65 12.33 -3.44 24.02
N PHE A 66 13.42 -2.71 23.76
CA PHE A 66 14.14 -2.76 22.49
C PHE A 66 14.72 -4.16 22.28
N ILE A 67 14.45 -4.74 21.12
CA ILE A 67 14.93 -6.08 20.76
C ILE A 67 16.04 -5.99 19.72
N ASP A 68 15.78 -5.34 18.59
CA ASP A 68 16.75 -5.27 17.49
C ASP A 68 16.36 -4.24 16.44
N HIS A 69 17.28 -3.94 15.53
CA HIS A 69 17.02 -3.15 14.34
C HIS A 69 16.65 -4.06 13.17
N ILE A 70 15.54 -3.75 12.50
CA ILE A 70 14.99 -4.53 11.37
C ILE A 70 15.15 -3.71 10.08
N GLN A 71 15.72 -4.34 9.07
CA GLN A 71 15.75 -3.83 7.70
C GLN A 71 14.81 -4.66 6.82
N LEU A 72 13.95 -4.00 6.07
CA LEU A 72 13.11 -4.62 5.05
C LEU A 72 13.71 -4.41 3.66
N ASN A 73 13.28 -5.21 2.71
CA ASN A 73 13.58 -5.05 1.28
C ASN A 73 12.29 -4.75 0.51
N VAL A 74 11.38 -4.02 1.16
CA VAL A 74 10.08 -3.56 0.61
C VAL A 74 9.76 -2.16 1.12
N ASN A 75 8.98 -1.43 0.34
CA ASN A 75 8.66 -0.03 0.58
C ASN A 75 7.37 0.12 1.40
N GLY A 76 7.25 1.27 2.06
CA GLY A 76 6.01 1.74 2.66
C GLY A 76 5.77 1.29 4.11
N GLU A 77 5.16 2.20 4.87
CA GLU A 77 4.83 2.01 6.28
C GLU A 77 3.92 0.80 6.53
N HIS A 78 3.00 0.53 5.60
CA HIS A 78 2.13 -0.65 5.70
C HIS A 78 2.93 -1.97 5.73
N ASN A 79 4.11 -2.03 5.09
CA ASN A 79 4.97 -3.20 5.15
C ASN A 79 5.74 -3.29 6.47
N VAL A 80 5.96 -2.19 7.19
CA VAL A 80 6.44 -2.22 8.58
C VAL A 80 5.39 -2.91 9.46
N LYS A 81 4.11 -2.55 9.32
CA LYS A 81 3.00 -3.21 10.04
C LYS A 81 2.88 -4.69 9.68
N ASN A 82 2.99 -5.04 8.40
CA ASN A 82 3.00 -6.42 7.95
C ASN A 82 4.18 -7.22 8.55
N ALA A 83 5.37 -6.61 8.61
CA ALA A 83 6.55 -7.21 9.23
C ALA A 83 6.36 -7.45 10.73
N LEU A 84 5.75 -6.51 11.46
CA LEU A 84 5.41 -6.70 12.89
C LEU A 84 4.45 -7.88 13.09
N ALA A 85 3.43 -8.01 12.25
CA ALA A 85 2.51 -9.15 12.28
C ALA A 85 3.24 -10.48 12.01
N ALA A 86 4.16 -10.50 11.04
CA ALA A 86 4.99 -11.66 10.73
C ALA A 86 5.96 -12.00 11.88
N ILE A 87 6.59 -10.99 12.48
CA ILE A 87 7.45 -11.14 13.69
C ILE A 87 6.65 -11.74 14.84
N ALA A 88 5.43 -11.23 15.09
CA ALA A 88 4.57 -11.72 16.16
C ALA A 88 4.21 -13.21 15.95
N ALA A 89 3.87 -13.60 14.72
CA ALA A 89 3.58 -14.98 14.38
C ALA A 89 4.83 -15.88 14.52
N ALA A 90 5.97 -15.43 14.01
CA ALA A 90 7.24 -16.16 14.08
C ALA A 90 7.70 -16.36 15.54
N LYS A 91 7.62 -15.31 16.35
CA LYS A 91 7.94 -15.39 17.79
C LYS A 91 7.02 -16.36 18.51
N ARG A 92 5.73 -16.38 18.21
CA ARG A 92 4.74 -17.30 18.81
C ARG A 92 5.10 -18.78 18.57
N ILE A 93 5.69 -19.09 17.43
CA ILE A 93 6.10 -20.46 17.09
C ILE A 93 7.58 -20.74 17.39
N GLY A 94 8.26 -19.83 18.10
CA GLY A 94 9.61 -20.05 18.63
C GLY A 94 10.76 -19.78 17.65
N ILE A 95 10.55 -18.99 16.60
CA ILE A 95 11.61 -18.57 15.70
C ILE A 95 12.44 -17.46 16.40
N ASP A 96 13.76 -17.55 16.30
CA ASP A 96 14.66 -16.55 16.84
C ASP A 96 14.73 -15.28 15.99
N VAL A 97 15.16 -14.17 16.60
CA VAL A 97 15.19 -12.84 15.96
C VAL A 97 16.11 -12.79 14.73
N ASP A 98 17.26 -13.45 14.77
CA ASP A 98 18.22 -13.47 13.66
C ASP A 98 17.61 -14.15 12.42
N THR A 99 16.86 -15.22 12.63
CA THR A 99 16.15 -15.93 11.58
C THR A 99 15.00 -15.06 11.01
N MET A 100 14.25 -14.36 11.87
CA MET A 100 13.22 -13.42 11.46
C MET A 100 13.82 -12.30 10.58
N LYS A 101 14.92 -11.69 11.01
CA LYS A 101 15.63 -10.62 10.26
C LYS A 101 16.05 -11.11 8.87
N LYS A 102 16.64 -12.29 8.78
CA LYS A 102 17.04 -12.88 7.48
C LYS A 102 15.83 -13.12 6.58
N GLY A 103 14.73 -13.62 7.12
CA GLY A 103 13.50 -13.85 6.37
C GLY A 103 12.88 -12.55 5.86
N LEU A 104 12.80 -11.52 6.69
CA LEU A 104 12.25 -10.21 6.34
C LEU A 104 13.12 -9.50 5.29
N LEU A 105 14.44 -9.51 5.45
CA LEU A 105 15.36 -8.93 4.48
C LEU A 105 15.35 -9.70 3.14
N GLY A 106 15.15 -11.01 3.16
CA GLY A 106 15.03 -11.84 1.96
C GLY A 106 13.70 -11.68 1.21
N PHE A 107 12.70 -11.07 1.82
CA PHE A 107 11.40 -10.85 1.19
C PHE A 107 11.44 -9.58 0.32
N THR A 108 11.28 -9.76 -0.99
CA THR A 108 11.34 -8.68 -1.99
C THR A 108 9.96 -8.20 -2.44
N GLY A 109 8.92 -8.52 -1.68
CA GLY A 109 7.54 -8.15 -2.01
C GLY A 109 6.75 -9.24 -2.73
N ALA A 110 5.46 -9.03 -2.83
CA ALA A 110 4.57 -9.85 -3.65
C ALA A 110 4.46 -9.23 -5.04
N LYS A 111 4.21 -10.05 -6.05
CA LYS A 111 3.92 -9.56 -7.41
C LYS A 111 2.78 -8.56 -7.37
N ARG A 112 2.90 -7.49 -8.14
CA ARG A 112 1.93 -6.39 -8.21
C ARG A 112 1.66 -5.74 -6.84
N ARG A 113 2.68 -5.60 -5.99
CA ARG A 113 2.66 -4.83 -4.73
C ARG A 113 3.91 -3.97 -4.69
N PHE A 114 3.81 -2.76 -5.22
CA PHE A 114 4.92 -1.85 -5.51
C PHE A 114 6.07 -2.59 -6.24
N GLU A 115 5.69 -3.41 -7.22
CA GLU A 115 6.62 -4.27 -7.94
C GLU A 115 7.44 -3.46 -8.95
N LEU A 116 8.74 -3.35 -8.73
CA LEU A 116 9.63 -2.71 -9.69
C LEU A 116 9.68 -3.55 -10.99
N LYS A 117 9.21 -2.98 -12.08
CA LYS A 117 9.22 -3.62 -13.41
C LYS A 117 10.50 -3.33 -14.18
N GLY A 118 11.19 -2.25 -13.86
CA GLY A 118 12.43 -1.83 -14.50
C GLY A 118 12.44 -0.34 -14.82
N THR A 119 13.31 0.04 -15.75
CA THR A 119 13.45 1.42 -16.24
C THR A 119 13.18 1.48 -17.74
N CYS A 120 12.53 2.54 -18.19
CA CYS A 120 12.26 2.86 -19.59
C CYS A 120 12.64 4.33 -19.84
N ASN A 121 13.47 4.63 -20.86
CA ASN A 121 13.92 5.99 -21.14
C ASN A 121 14.41 6.77 -19.89
N ASP A 122 15.13 6.07 -19.00
CA ASP A 122 15.63 6.60 -17.71
C ASP A 122 14.56 6.95 -16.67
N PHE A 123 13.26 6.65 -16.84
CA PHE A 123 12.26 6.68 -15.78
C PHE A 123 11.98 5.28 -15.23
N THR A 124 11.58 5.22 -13.97
CA THR A 124 11.29 3.96 -13.26
C THR A 124 9.84 3.55 -13.44
N VAL A 125 9.59 2.26 -13.67
CA VAL A 125 8.23 1.69 -13.80
C VAL A 125 7.94 0.73 -12.67
N VAL A 126 6.83 0.95 -11.98
CA VAL A 126 6.30 0.13 -10.88
C VAL A 126 4.90 -0.33 -11.21
N ASP A 127 4.55 -1.57 -10.87
CA ASP A 127 3.19 -2.11 -10.97
C ASP A 127 2.63 -2.39 -9.58
N ASP A 128 1.42 -1.91 -9.29
CA ASP A 128 0.70 -2.17 -8.06
C ASP A 128 -0.71 -2.71 -8.32
N TYR A 129 -1.24 -3.50 -7.42
CA TYR A 129 -2.59 -4.05 -7.52
C TYR A 129 -3.62 -3.20 -6.78
N ALA A 130 -3.25 -2.03 -6.32
CA ALA A 130 -4.14 -1.11 -5.63
C ALA A 130 -5.35 -0.77 -6.52
N HIS A 131 -6.55 -0.98 -5.98
CA HIS A 131 -7.80 -0.77 -6.69
C HIS A 131 -8.92 -0.24 -5.77
N HIS A 132 -8.60 0.02 -4.52
CA HIS A 132 -9.44 0.71 -3.54
C HIS A 132 -8.77 2.02 -3.16
N PRO A 133 -9.49 3.14 -2.93
CA PRO A 133 -8.87 4.43 -2.62
C PRO A 133 -7.86 4.41 -1.47
N THR A 134 -8.13 3.62 -0.43
CA THR A 134 -7.20 3.45 0.70
C THR A 134 -5.89 2.78 0.28
N GLU A 135 -5.96 1.77 -0.61
CA GLU A 135 -4.77 1.08 -1.14
C GLU A 135 -3.98 2.01 -2.06
N ILE A 136 -4.67 2.71 -2.99
CA ILE A 136 -4.07 3.69 -3.91
C ILE A 136 -3.32 4.75 -3.09
N ARG A 137 -3.95 5.31 -2.06
CA ARG A 137 -3.31 6.27 -1.18
C ARG A 137 -2.05 5.69 -0.53
N ALA A 138 -2.12 4.50 0.05
CA ALA A 138 -0.98 3.86 0.71
C ALA A 138 0.18 3.63 -0.26
N THR A 139 -0.11 3.21 -1.50
CA THR A 139 0.89 3.02 -2.56
C THR A 139 1.52 4.35 -2.97
N LEU A 140 0.72 5.39 -3.20
CA LEU A 140 1.23 6.71 -3.61
C LEU A 140 1.99 7.42 -2.47
N GLU A 141 1.57 7.26 -1.22
CA GLU A 141 2.33 7.74 -0.07
C GLU A 141 3.68 7.00 0.07
N SER A 142 3.70 5.70 -0.21
CA SER A 142 4.94 4.92 -0.24
C SER A 142 5.86 5.37 -1.38
N ALA A 143 5.30 5.77 -2.52
CA ALA A 143 6.05 6.28 -3.67
C ALA A 143 6.84 7.54 -3.32
N LYS A 144 6.35 8.39 -2.41
CA LYS A 144 7.07 9.61 -1.96
C LYS A 144 8.41 9.29 -1.30
N ASN A 145 8.57 8.09 -0.75
CA ASN A 145 9.84 7.65 -0.15
C ASN A 145 10.80 7.03 -1.18
N TYR A 146 10.34 6.83 -2.42
CA TYR A 146 11.18 6.37 -3.53
C TYR A 146 11.78 7.59 -4.27
N PRO A 147 13.09 7.62 -4.57
CA PRO A 147 13.68 8.76 -5.27
C PRO A 147 13.07 8.97 -6.66
N HIS A 148 12.46 10.11 -6.90
CA HIS A 148 11.90 10.48 -8.19
C HIS A 148 11.80 12.01 -8.33
N ASN A 149 11.61 12.49 -9.57
CA ASN A 149 11.32 13.89 -9.87
C ASN A 149 9.80 14.13 -9.86
N GLU A 150 9.08 13.57 -10.81
CA GLU A 150 7.62 13.67 -10.95
C GLU A 150 6.99 12.26 -10.80
N LEU A 151 5.85 12.20 -10.13
CA LEU A 151 5.09 10.98 -9.89
C LEU A 151 3.95 10.87 -10.89
N TRP A 152 4.00 9.83 -11.72
CA TRP A 152 3.00 9.49 -12.72
C TRP A 152 2.18 8.29 -12.27
N CYS A 153 0.86 8.34 -12.46
CA CYS A 153 -0.02 7.20 -12.25
C CYS A 153 -0.86 6.90 -13.47
N VAL A 154 -0.81 5.67 -13.96
CA VAL A 154 -1.80 5.14 -14.90
C VAL A 154 -2.78 4.28 -14.13
N PHE A 155 -4.03 4.72 -14.04
CA PHE A 155 -5.06 4.09 -13.25
C PHE A 155 -6.18 3.52 -14.13
N GLN A 156 -6.46 2.20 -13.95
CA GLN A 156 -7.64 1.55 -14.51
C GLN A 156 -8.66 1.29 -13.39
N PRO A 157 -9.78 2.03 -13.32
CA PRO A 157 -10.81 1.76 -12.33
C PRO A 157 -11.37 0.34 -12.50
N HIS A 158 -11.52 -0.39 -11.39
CA HIS A 158 -12.03 -1.76 -11.40
C HIS A 158 -13.47 -1.77 -10.87
N THR A 159 -14.42 -2.14 -11.74
CA THR A 159 -15.87 -2.24 -11.63
C THR A 159 -16.61 -0.89 -11.54
N TYR A 160 -17.80 -0.86 -12.13
CA TYR A 160 -18.68 0.33 -12.12
C TYR A 160 -19.21 0.61 -10.69
N SER A 161 -19.63 -0.44 -9.98
CA SER A 161 -20.16 -0.29 -8.62
C SER A 161 -19.17 0.35 -7.65
N ARG A 162 -17.90 -0.05 -7.73
CA ARG A 162 -16.84 0.56 -6.91
C ARG A 162 -16.56 1.99 -7.34
N THR A 163 -16.52 2.25 -8.64
CA THR A 163 -16.29 3.62 -9.15
C THR A 163 -17.40 4.55 -8.70
N ILE A 164 -18.66 4.12 -8.73
CA ILE A 164 -19.79 4.91 -8.19
C ILE A 164 -19.63 5.17 -6.68
N ALA A 165 -19.31 4.12 -5.92
CA ALA A 165 -19.24 4.21 -4.45
C ALA A 165 -18.12 5.12 -3.93
N PHE A 166 -17.01 5.21 -4.66
CA PHE A 166 -15.77 5.87 -4.22
C PHE A 166 -15.26 6.95 -5.17
N LEU A 167 -16.15 7.57 -5.94
CA LEU A 167 -15.76 8.52 -6.99
C LEU A 167 -14.88 9.67 -6.46
N ASP A 168 -15.33 10.32 -5.37
CA ASP A 168 -14.60 11.41 -4.73
C ASP A 168 -13.32 10.92 -4.03
N ASP A 169 -13.36 9.73 -3.45
CA ASP A 169 -12.22 9.14 -2.77
C ASP A 169 -11.10 8.75 -3.76
N PHE A 170 -11.47 8.29 -4.97
CA PHE A 170 -10.51 8.05 -6.04
C PHE A 170 -9.81 9.34 -6.47
N ALA A 171 -10.57 10.39 -6.74
CA ALA A 171 -10.02 11.70 -7.11
C ALA A 171 -9.06 12.21 -6.02
N LYS A 172 -9.46 12.13 -4.76
CA LYS A 172 -8.63 12.51 -3.61
C LYS A 172 -7.38 11.66 -3.45
N ALA A 173 -7.45 10.34 -3.69
CA ALA A 173 -6.29 9.47 -3.58
C ALA A 173 -5.29 9.72 -4.70
N LEU A 174 -5.77 9.84 -5.95
CA LEU A 174 -4.95 10.07 -7.13
C LEU A 174 -4.32 11.47 -7.16
N SER A 175 -4.90 12.45 -6.44
CA SER A 175 -4.33 13.81 -6.34
C SER A 175 -2.98 13.88 -5.59
N LEU A 176 -2.48 12.75 -5.11
CA LEU A 176 -1.12 12.63 -4.56
C LEU A 176 -0.03 12.55 -5.64
N CYS A 177 -0.41 12.38 -6.91
CA CYS A 177 0.50 12.37 -8.06
C CYS A 177 0.62 13.75 -8.69
N ASP A 178 1.69 13.95 -9.47
CA ASP A 178 1.85 15.13 -10.33
C ASP A 178 1.06 14.95 -11.63
N HIS A 179 1.04 13.73 -12.18
CA HIS A 179 0.35 13.38 -13.43
C HIS A 179 -0.46 12.10 -13.28
N VAL A 180 -1.70 12.13 -13.76
CA VAL A 180 -2.60 10.98 -13.72
C VAL A 180 -3.21 10.73 -15.11
N ILE A 181 -3.16 9.48 -15.54
CA ILE A 181 -3.88 9.00 -16.71
C ILE A 181 -4.93 8.00 -16.23
N VAL A 182 -6.19 8.28 -16.51
CA VAL A 182 -7.30 7.38 -16.23
C VAL A 182 -7.77 6.73 -17.52
N THR A 183 -7.79 5.39 -17.57
CA THR A 183 -8.34 4.65 -18.72
C THR A 183 -9.76 4.15 -18.43
N ASP A 184 -10.38 3.45 -19.38
CA ASP A 184 -11.74 2.93 -19.22
C ASP A 184 -11.87 1.99 -18.02
N ILE A 185 -13.07 2.02 -17.40
CA ILE A 185 -13.39 1.12 -16.28
C ILE A 185 -13.30 -0.33 -16.76
N TYR A 186 -12.53 -1.14 -16.07
CA TYR A 186 -12.57 -2.59 -16.24
C TYR A 186 -13.81 -3.17 -15.59
N ALA A 187 -14.77 -3.54 -16.40
CA ALA A 187 -16.11 -3.96 -15.95
C ALA A 187 -16.11 -5.27 -15.14
N ALA A 188 -15.10 -6.15 -15.33
CA ALA A 188 -15.06 -7.50 -14.80
C ALA A 188 -16.35 -8.30 -15.12
N ARG A 189 -17.24 -8.48 -14.17
CA ARG A 189 -18.52 -9.21 -14.34
C ARG A 189 -19.74 -8.29 -14.35
N GLU A 190 -19.53 -6.99 -14.24
CA GLU A 190 -20.61 -6.01 -14.22
C GLU A 190 -20.99 -5.58 -15.64
N LYS A 191 -22.22 -5.13 -15.79
CA LYS A 191 -22.69 -4.52 -17.04
C LYS A 191 -22.54 -3.01 -16.94
N ASP A 192 -22.12 -2.39 -18.02
CA ASP A 192 -22.17 -0.93 -18.13
C ASP A 192 -23.64 -0.48 -18.14
N THR A 193 -23.98 0.37 -17.20
CA THR A 193 -25.31 0.98 -17.06
C THR A 193 -25.34 2.43 -17.54
N GLY A 194 -24.21 2.99 -17.96
CA GLY A 194 -24.07 4.38 -18.35
C GLY A 194 -24.18 5.39 -17.22
N ILE A 195 -24.19 4.94 -15.94
CA ILE A 195 -24.32 5.82 -14.77
C ILE A 195 -23.00 6.52 -14.44
N VAL A 196 -21.86 5.85 -14.67
CA VAL A 196 -20.53 6.34 -14.36
C VAL A 196 -19.55 5.93 -15.44
N SER A 197 -18.56 6.79 -15.68
CA SER A 197 -17.43 6.55 -16.58
C SER A 197 -16.13 6.99 -15.91
N SER A 198 -15.00 6.63 -16.48
CA SER A 198 -13.70 7.11 -16.01
C SER A 198 -13.54 8.63 -16.13
N LYS A 199 -14.29 9.27 -17.02
CA LYS A 199 -14.31 10.73 -17.16
C LYS A 199 -14.86 11.42 -15.92
N ASP A 200 -15.78 10.78 -15.19
CA ASP A 200 -16.30 11.34 -13.95
C ASP A 200 -15.22 11.45 -12.87
N ILE A 201 -14.22 10.53 -12.88
CA ILE A 201 -13.04 10.66 -11.99
C ILE A 201 -12.19 11.86 -12.42
N VAL A 202 -11.93 11.99 -13.73
CA VAL A 202 -11.15 13.12 -14.29
C VAL A 202 -11.82 14.45 -13.96
N ASP A 203 -13.13 14.55 -14.14
CA ASP A 203 -13.90 15.77 -13.84
C ASP A 203 -13.83 16.12 -12.34
N ARG A 204 -13.85 15.11 -11.45
CA ARG A 204 -13.67 15.33 -9.99
C ARG A 204 -12.25 15.74 -9.61
N MET A 205 -11.27 15.42 -10.43
CA MET A 205 -9.89 15.84 -10.21
C MET A 205 -9.61 17.28 -10.65
N ALA A 206 -10.53 17.93 -11.34
CA ALA A 206 -10.38 19.33 -11.77
C ALA A 206 -10.21 20.33 -10.61
N ASP A 207 -10.64 19.96 -9.40
CA ASP A 207 -10.49 20.80 -8.19
C ASP A 207 -9.11 20.64 -7.52
N TYR A 208 -8.27 19.72 -8.01
CA TYR A 208 -6.92 19.46 -7.50
C TYR A 208 -5.87 19.99 -8.47
N ASP A 209 -4.72 20.38 -7.94
CA ASP A 209 -3.55 20.80 -8.72
C ASP A 209 -2.77 19.57 -9.25
N VAL A 210 -3.38 18.88 -10.23
CA VAL A 210 -2.86 17.65 -10.83
C VAL A 210 -3.09 17.69 -12.33
N ASP A 211 -2.08 17.33 -13.11
CA ASP A 211 -2.24 17.16 -14.56
C ASP A 211 -2.92 15.82 -14.85
N VAL A 212 -4.22 15.84 -15.19
CA VAL A 212 -5.03 14.64 -15.38
C VAL A 212 -5.53 14.50 -16.80
N HIS A 213 -5.42 13.28 -17.33
CA HIS A 213 -5.85 12.92 -18.68
C HIS A 213 -6.74 11.67 -18.68
N TYR A 214 -7.80 11.68 -19.51
CA TYR A 214 -8.49 10.47 -19.89
C TYR A 214 -7.94 9.97 -21.20
N ILE A 215 -7.37 8.76 -21.22
CA ILE A 215 -6.89 8.10 -22.44
C ILE A 215 -7.40 6.67 -22.43
N LYS A 216 -8.20 6.32 -23.45
CA LYS A 216 -8.90 5.04 -23.50
C LYS A 216 -7.98 3.87 -23.82
N GLU A 217 -7.24 3.98 -24.92
CA GLU A 217 -6.50 2.87 -25.50
C GLU A 217 -5.09 2.77 -24.89
N PHE A 218 -4.67 1.57 -24.53
CA PHE A 218 -3.36 1.34 -23.92
C PHE A 218 -2.19 1.77 -24.81
N ASP A 219 -2.29 1.54 -26.13
CA ASP A 219 -1.27 1.97 -27.08
C ASP A 219 -1.09 3.49 -27.11
N ASP A 220 -2.16 4.25 -26.87
CA ASP A 220 -2.10 5.71 -26.80
C ASP A 220 -1.58 6.20 -25.44
N ILE A 221 -1.87 5.45 -24.35
CA ILE A 221 -1.27 5.67 -23.05
C ILE A 221 0.26 5.48 -23.14
N GLU A 222 0.72 4.38 -23.75
CA GLU A 222 2.14 4.11 -23.94
C GLU A 222 2.83 5.26 -24.68
N LYS A 223 2.28 5.68 -25.84
CA LYS A 223 2.82 6.81 -26.62
C LYS A 223 2.85 8.10 -25.81
N PHE A 224 1.81 8.37 -25.01
CA PHE A 224 1.74 9.57 -24.18
C PHE A 224 2.82 9.55 -23.10
N ILE A 225 3.00 8.42 -22.39
CA ILE A 225 4.03 8.25 -21.38
C ILE A 225 5.43 8.40 -21.98
N LEU A 226 5.72 7.69 -23.09
CA LEU A 226 7.03 7.74 -23.74
C LEU A 226 7.40 9.15 -24.24
N LYS A 227 6.42 9.99 -24.52
CA LYS A 227 6.64 11.39 -24.96
C LYS A 227 6.84 12.35 -23.79
N ASN A 228 6.16 12.14 -22.67
CA ASN A 228 6.03 13.16 -21.60
C ASN A 228 6.82 12.81 -20.34
N CYS A 229 6.91 11.53 -19.97
CA CYS A 229 7.70 11.06 -18.83
C CYS A 229 9.20 11.31 -19.05
N LYS A 230 9.87 11.82 -18.05
CA LYS A 230 11.27 12.26 -18.14
C LYS A 230 12.19 11.38 -17.31
N LYS A 231 13.46 11.63 -17.47
CA LYS A 231 14.50 10.98 -16.67
C LYS A 231 14.26 11.17 -15.17
N ASN A 232 14.37 10.09 -14.42
CA ASN A 232 14.16 9.99 -12.98
C ASN A 232 12.70 10.22 -12.54
N ASP A 233 11.72 10.21 -13.42
CA ASP A 233 10.32 10.13 -13.01
C ASP A 233 9.98 8.73 -12.53
N LEU A 234 8.92 8.61 -11.74
CA LEU A 234 8.35 7.37 -11.27
C LEU A 234 6.96 7.17 -11.88
N LEU A 235 6.82 6.13 -12.69
CA LEU A 235 5.54 5.72 -13.26
C LEU A 235 4.98 4.53 -12.48
N ILE A 236 3.76 4.67 -11.96
CA ILE A 236 3.04 3.58 -11.30
C ILE A 236 1.82 3.20 -12.13
N THR A 237 1.65 1.90 -12.40
CA THR A 237 0.43 1.35 -13.02
C THR A 237 -0.41 0.65 -11.97
N MET A 238 -1.75 0.91 -11.97
CA MET A 238 -2.71 0.36 -11.00
C MET A 238 -4.01 -0.11 -11.66
#